data_9bcd72d12d2143a34a524aacf1a2124f
#
_entry.id   9bcd72d12d2143a34a524aacf1a2124f
#
_cell.length_a   1.000
_cell.length_b   1.000
_cell.length_c   1.000
_cell.angle_alpha   90.00
_cell.angle_beta   90.00
_cell.angle_gamma   90.00
#
_symmetry.space_group_name_H-M   'P 1'
#
loop_
_entity.id
_entity.type
_entity.pdbx_description
1 polymer ?
#
loop_
_entity_poly.entity_id
_entity_poly.type
_entity_poly.pdbx_seq_one_letter_code
_entity_poly.pdbx_strand_id
1 'polypeptide(L)'
;MDYGKPGPRQVLHGIMPAERERLLDFAAQAQTVDYSFQVLAIKGAEQGLFFMSASSVRVILHEQGLGDDRRGHSRRGSNRKPARPEDITAPNQCWCWDISYLKTDIRGVFWFLYVMLDEWSHKVIAWRISRSLSRQEALGLIDDAILEENLLEVPQDKLPVVVNDRGSQMKAKEVQQMFKDLGLTQTFSRPRTPNDNPYVESLLSTVKTAPAYPEWFPHEDASVVTGYFERYFHWYNHEHYHSRIGYVTPLQKHTGQAEKIIEERKKQLTAQRQHRIQYWLSQQLTGYGL
;
A
#
# COMPACT_ATOMS: atom_id res chain seq x y z
N MET A 1 -32.37 46.71 -3.12
CA MET A 1 -32.64 45.51 -3.93
C MET A 1 -31.45 44.57 -3.73
N ASP A 2 -31.67 43.56 -2.95
CA ASP A 2 -30.64 42.56 -2.67
C ASP A 2 -30.59 41.58 -3.85
N TYR A 3 -29.61 41.76 -4.72
CA TYR A 3 -29.35 40.79 -5.76
C TYR A 3 -28.65 39.59 -5.11
N GLY A 4 -29.48 38.69 -4.55
CA GLY A 4 -28.99 37.42 -4.00
C GLY A 4 -28.03 36.75 -4.99
N LYS A 5 -26.86 36.35 -4.52
CA LYS A 5 -25.89 35.60 -5.34
C LYS A 5 -26.63 34.46 -6.03
N PRO A 6 -26.52 34.29 -7.36
CA PRO A 6 -27.19 33.20 -8.04
C PRO A 6 -26.75 31.91 -7.37
N GLY A 7 -27.69 31.11 -6.88
CA GLY A 7 -27.42 29.82 -6.29
C GLY A 7 -26.61 28.96 -7.24
N PRO A 8 -25.93 27.91 -6.76
CA PRO A 8 -25.10 27.07 -7.60
C PRO A 8 -25.95 26.51 -8.74
N ARG A 9 -25.58 26.86 -9.99
CA ARG A 9 -26.20 26.29 -11.18
C ARG A 9 -26.02 24.78 -11.13
N GLN A 10 -27.10 24.03 -11.34
CA GLN A 10 -27.05 22.57 -11.43
C GLN A 10 -26.08 22.15 -12.55
N VAL A 11 -25.01 21.47 -12.17
CA VAL A 11 -23.97 21.07 -13.11
C VAL A 11 -24.39 19.75 -13.75
N LEU A 12 -24.49 19.70 -15.08
CA LEU A 12 -24.93 18.53 -15.82
C LEU A 12 -24.17 17.23 -15.54
N HIS A 13 -22.95 17.30 -15.03
CA HIS A 13 -22.16 16.13 -14.60
C HIS A 13 -22.13 15.98 -13.07
N GLY A 14 -23.03 16.64 -12.35
CA GLY A 14 -23.16 16.55 -10.89
C GLY A 14 -23.47 15.12 -10.42
N ILE A 15 -23.08 14.81 -9.19
CA ILE A 15 -23.35 13.52 -8.55
C ILE A 15 -24.87 13.31 -8.51
N MET A 16 -25.32 12.12 -8.94
CA MET A 16 -26.75 11.77 -8.90
C MET A 16 -27.15 11.40 -7.46
N PRO A 17 -28.43 11.66 -7.05
CA PRO A 17 -28.92 11.28 -5.73
C PRO A 17 -28.69 9.81 -5.40
N ALA A 18 -28.96 8.91 -6.33
CA ALA A 18 -28.74 7.48 -6.14
C ALA A 18 -27.27 7.09 -5.90
N GLU A 19 -26.31 7.82 -6.46
CA GLU A 19 -24.88 7.58 -6.18
C GLU A 19 -24.52 8.02 -4.75
N ARG A 20 -25.16 9.11 -4.26
CA ARG A 20 -24.97 9.58 -2.90
C ARG A 20 -25.48 8.57 -1.86
N GLU A 21 -26.68 8.01 -2.08
CA GLU A 21 -27.25 6.98 -1.22
C GLU A 21 -26.34 5.73 -1.19
N ARG A 22 -25.93 5.23 -2.35
CA ARG A 22 -25.03 4.07 -2.44
C ARG A 22 -23.67 4.32 -1.76
N LEU A 23 -23.13 5.54 -1.80
CA LEU A 23 -21.93 5.88 -1.05
C LEU A 23 -22.15 5.74 0.45
N LEU A 24 -23.28 6.25 0.98
CA LEU A 24 -23.58 6.19 2.41
C LEU A 24 -23.78 4.74 2.86
N ASP A 25 -24.53 3.95 2.10
CA ASP A 25 -24.73 2.52 2.37
C ASP A 25 -23.42 1.74 2.33
N PHE A 26 -22.56 2.03 1.37
CA PHE A 26 -21.24 1.39 1.25
C PHE A 26 -20.32 1.77 2.40
N ALA A 27 -20.27 3.05 2.78
CA ALA A 27 -19.42 3.54 3.85
C ALA A 27 -19.86 3.07 5.25
N ALA A 28 -21.13 2.67 5.41
CA ALA A 28 -21.68 2.12 6.66
C ALA A 28 -21.30 0.64 6.89
N GLN A 29 -20.77 -0.06 5.89
CA GLN A 29 -20.38 -1.46 6.03
C GLN A 29 -19.14 -1.60 6.92
N ALA A 30 -19.13 -2.59 7.82
CA ALA A 30 -18.04 -2.82 8.78
C ALA A 30 -16.67 -2.96 8.11
N GLN A 31 -16.61 -3.61 6.94
CA GLN A 31 -15.37 -3.83 6.17
C GLN A 31 -14.76 -2.55 5.59
N THR A 32 -15.50 -1.44 5.53
CA THR A 32 -15.04 -0.18 4.93
C THR A 32 -14.59 0.84 5.98
N VAL A 33 -14.71 0.50 7.28
CA VAL A 33 -14.43 1.43 8.40
C VAL A 33 -13.03 2.03 8.32
N ASP A 34 -12.03 1.25 7.90
CA ASP A 34 -10.63 1.70 7.81
C ASP A 34 -10.21 2.19 6.42
N TYR A 35 -11.15 2.27 5.46
CA TYR A 35 -10.82 2.76 4.13
C TYR A 35 -10.64 4.29 4.14
N SER A 36 -9.55 4.75 3.54
CA SER A 36 -9.42 6.18 3.23
C SER A 36 -10.48 6.60 2.21
N PHE A 37 -10.82 7.89 2.15
CA PHE A 37 -11.78 8.40 1.14
C PHE A 37 -11.38 8.05 -0.29
N GLN A 38 -10.09 7.96 -0.58
CA GLN A 38 -9.60 7.54 -1.90
C GLN A 38 -9.86 6.06 -2.17
N VAL A 39 -9.64 5.20 -1.18
CA VAL A 39 -9.94 3.75 -1.31
C VAL A 39 -11.44 3.52 -1.42
N LEU A 40 -12.27 4.25 -0.64
CA LEU A 40 -13.73 4.20 -0.78
C LEU A 40 -14.17 4.58 -2.19
N ALA A 41 -13.64 5.69 -2.72
CA ALA A 41 -13.97 6.16 -4.07
C ALA A 41 -13.63 5.11 -5.14
N ILE A 42 -12.46 4.47 -5.04
CA ILE A 42 -12.01 3.46 -6.00
C ILE A 42 -12.83 2.18 -5.89
N LYS A 43 -13.00 1.64 -4.68
CA LYS A 43 -13.77 0.40 -4.47
C LYS A 43 -15.25 0.56 -4.81
N GLY A 44 -15.83 1.72 -4.52
CA GLY A 44 -17.20 2.04 -4.93
C GLY A 44 -17.36 2.08 -6.46
N ALA A 45 -16.39 2.64 -7.17
CA ALA A 45 -16.38 2.66 -8.63
C ALA A 45 -16.17 1.27 -9.23
N GLU A 46 -15.27 0.46 -8.70
CA GLU A 46 -15.03 -0.92 -9.15
C GLU A 46 -16.25 -1.83 -8.96
N GLN A 47 -17.06 -1.58 -7.94
CA GLN A 47 -18.33 -2.28 -7.72
C GLN A 47 -19.51 -1.68 -8.50
N GLY A 48 -19.27 -0.62 -9.28
CA GLY A 48 -20.31 0.06 -10.04
C GLY A 48 -21.33 0.82 -9.18
N LEU A 49 -21.03 1.09 -7.92
CA LEU A 49 -21.96 1.72 -6.98
C LEU A 49 -22.04 3.24 -7.17
N PHE A 50 -20.90 3.89 -7.24
CA PHE A 50 -20.76 5.34 -7.46
C PHE A 50 -19.38 5.68 -8.03
N PHE A 51 -19.29 6.82 -8.72
CA PHE A 51 -18.05 7.24 -9.40
C PHE A 51 -17.70 8.66 -8.98
N MET A 52 -17.06 8.82 -7.85
CA MET A 52 -16.77 10.10 -7.22
C MET A 52 -15.28 10.29 -6.98
N SER A 53 -14.83 11.54 -6.94
CA SER A 53 -13.50 11.84 -6.42
C SER A 53 -13.43 11.62 -4.90
N ALA A 54 -12.25 11.36 -4.36
CA ALA A 54 -12.04 11.29 -2.91
C ALA A 54 -12.49 12.56 -2.18
N SER A 55 -12.33 13.72 -2.81
CA SER A 55 -12.80 15.00 -2.25
C SER A 55 -14.32 15.05 -2.14
N SER A 56 -15.04 14.55 -3.16
CA SER A 56 -16.50 14.47 -3.13
C SER A 56 -16.99 13.48 -2.07
N VAL A 57 -16.36 12.30 -1.99
CA VAL A 57 -16.64 11.31 -0.94
C VAL A 57 -16.46 11.92 0.45
N ARG A 58 -15.35 12.62 0.67
CA ARG A 58 -15.06 13.31 1.94
C ARG A 58 -16.18 14.30 2.29
N VAL A 59 -16.54 15.20 1.36
CA VAL A 59 -17.58 16.23 1.62
C VAL A 59 -18.89 15.57 2.01
N ILE A 60 -19.36 14.58 1.25
CA ILE A 60 -20.62 13.91 1.51
C ILE A 60 -20.62 13.19 2.87
N LEU A 61 -19.54 12.50 3.22
CA LEU A 61 -19.43 11.79 4.50
C LEU A 61 -19.36 12.77 5.68
N HIS A 62 -18.65 13.89 5.55
CA HIS A 62 -18.61 14.93 6.57
C HIS A 62 -19.98 15.59 6.80
N GLU A 63 -20.78 15.83 5.75
CA GLU A 63 -22.13 16.32 5.87
C GLU A 63 -23.06 15.41 6.70
N GLN A 64 -22.73 14.12 6.76
CA GLN A 64 -23.46 13.11 7.55
C GLN A 64 -22.80 12.79 8.91
N GLY A 65 -21.76 13.52 9.29
CA GLY A 65 -21.03 13.27 10.54
C GLY A 65 -20.16 11.99 10.53
N LEU A 66 -19.89 11.42 9.34
CA LEU A 66 -19.17 10.15 9.16
C LEU A 66 -17.70 10.35 8.77
N GLY A 67 -17.21 11.58 8.83
CA GLY A 67 -15.96 11.96 8.19
C GLY A 67 -14.80 12.30 9.12
N ASP A 68 -14.70 11.76 10.32
CA ASP A 68 -13.55 11.99 11.18
C ASP A 68 -12.25 11.49 10.55
N ASP A 69 -11.19 12.32 10.65
CA ASP A 69 -9.88 12.01 10.08
C ASP A 69 -9.31 10.72 10.73
N ARG A 70 -9.48 9.62 10.04
CA ARG A 70 -9.09 8.27 10.48
C ARG A 70 -7.58 8.03 10.48
N ARG A 71 -6.78 8.97 10.01
CA ARG A 71 -5.31 8.89 9.98
C ARG A 71 -4.70 10.18 10.50
N GLY A 72 -3.90 10.06 11.57
CA GLY A 72 -3.04 11.14 12.05
C GLY A 72 -2.13 11.65 10.92
N HIS A 73 -1.86 12.95 10.91
CA HIS A 73 -1.02 13.59 9.90
C HIS A 73 0.36 12.92 9.84
N SER A 74 0.66 12.29 8.71
CA SER A 74 2.02 11.85 8.39
C SER A 74 2.93 13.07 8.30
N ARG A 75 4.02 13.09 9.08
CA ARG A 75 5.08 14.09 8.94
C ARG A 75 5.63 14.01 7.52
N ARG A 76 5.72 15.15 6.83
CA ARG A 76 6.37 15.24 5.52
C ARG A 76 7.80 14.74 5.63
N GLY A 77 8.11 13.63 4.95
CA GLY A 77 9.46 13.10 4.84
C GLY A 77 10.38 14.06 4.09
N SER A 78 11.67 13.97 4.36
CA SER A 78 12.69 14.78 3.68
C SER A 78 12.87 14.33 2.23
N ASN A 79 13.01 15.28 1.31
CA ASN A 79 13.10 15.06 -0.15
C ASN A 79 14.49 14.59 -0.64
N ARG A 80 15.33 13.97 0.19
CA ARG A 80 16.63 13.44 -0.26
C ARG A 80 16.46 12.05 -0.87
N LYS A 81 16.85 11.92 -2.14
CA LYS A 81 16.86 10.63 -2.85
C LYS A 81 17.95 9.72 -2.27
N PRO A 82 17.67 8.44 -2.00
CA PRO A 82 18.67 7.45 -1.61
C PRO A 82 19.61 7.10 -2.78
N ALA A 83 20.79 6.52 -2.47
CA ALA A 83 21.67 5.96 -3.49
C ALA A 83 21.08 4.63 -4.00
N ARG A 84 20.43 4.67 -5.13
CA ARG A 84 19.73 3.55 -5.79
C ARG A 84 20.06 3.50 -7.26
N PRO A 85 19.77 2.37 -7.95
CA PRO A 85 19.72 2.38 -9.40
C PRO A 85 18.82 3.54 -9.86
N GLU A 86 19.27 4.31 -10.84
CA GLU A 86 18.59 5.56 -11.24
C GLU A 86 17.21 5.31 -11.83
N ASP A 87 16.98 4.12 -12.44
CA ASP A 87 15.73 3.76 -13.11
C ASP A 87 15.25 2.36 -12.71
N ILE A 88 14.42 2.26 -11.68
CA ILE A 88 13.70 1.03 -11.35
C ILE A 88 12.36 1.06 -12.09
N THR A 89 12.23 0.23 -13.12
CA THR A 89 11.09 0.24 -14.07
C THR A 89 10.32 -1.07 -14.11
N ALA A 90 10.81 -2.12 -13.46
CA ALA A 90 10.22 -3.45 -13.46
C ALA A 90 10.40 -4.15 -12.10
N PRO A 91 9.62 -5.23 -11.83
CA PRO A 91 9.80 -6.03 -10.63
C PRO A 91 11.16 -6.71 -10.64
N ASN A 92 11.65 -7.05 -9.48
CA ASN A 92 12.90 -7.78 -9.25
C ASN A 92 14.17 -7.08 -9.77
N GLN A 93 14.13 -5.74 -9.93
CA GLN A 93 15.34 -4.95 -10.21
C GLN A 93 16.01 -4.44 -8.93
N CYS A 94 15.23 -4.14 -7.91
CA CYS A 94 15.75 -3.63 -6.65
C CYS A 94 14.90 -4.12 -5.49
N TRP A 95 15.51 -4.78 -4.54
CA TRP A 95 14.91 -5.22 -3.29
C TRP A 95 15.44 -4.42 -2.11
N CYS A 96 14.60 -4.18 -1.13
CA CYS A 96 15.03 -3.65 0.15
C CYS A 96 14.52 -4.54 1.29
N TRP A 97 15.29 -4.63 2.37
CA TRP A 97 14.90 -5.40 3.53
C TRP A 97 15.30 -4.74 4.84
N ASP A 98 14.62 -5.14 5.91
CA ASP A 98 14.87 -4.62 7.25
C ASP A 98 14.42 -5.64 8.32
N ILE A 99 14.83 -5.39 9.56
CA ILE A 99 14.47 -6.19 10.71
C ILE A 99 13.73 -5.32 11.72
N SER A 100 12.51 -5.72 12.07
CA SER A 100 11.70 -5.04 13.06
C SER A 100 11.57 -5.80 14.35
N TYR A 101 11.75 -5.10 15.47
CA TYR A 101 11.50 -5.62 16.81
C TYR A 101 10.01 -5.61 17.10
N LEU A 102 9.47 -6.78 17.48
CA LEU A 102 8.09 -6.97 17.88
C LEU A 102 8.07 -7.20 19.39
N LYS A 103 7.32 -6.36 20.11
CA LYS A 103 7.19 -6.46 21.56
C LYS A 103 6.52 -7.77 21.95
N THR A 104 6.97 -8.37 23.05
CA THR A 104 6.27 -9.48 23.68
C THR A 104 5.64 -9.04 25.00
N ASP A 105 4.85 -9.91 25.61
CA ASP A 105 4.28 -9.78 26.95
C ASP A 105 5.35 -9.72 28.05
N ILE A 106 6.63 -10.09 27.75
CA ILE A 106 7.75 -9.97 28.66
C ILE A 106 8.63 -8.79 28.25
N ARG A 107 8.82 -7.84 29.17
CA ARG A 107 9.68 -6.68 28.94
C ARG A 107 11.11 -7.09 28.62
N GLY A 108 11.65 -6.58 27.51
CA GLY A 108 13.02 -6.86 27.06
C GLY A 108 13.16 -8.12 26.24
N VAL A 109 12.09 -8.90 26.08
CA VAL A 109 12.03 -10.04 25.17
C VAL A 109 11.31 -9.61 23.90
N PHE A 110 11.82 -10.01 22.72
CA PHE A 110 11.29 -9.62 21.44
C PHE A 110 11.22 -10.81 20.49
N TRP A 111 10.26 -10.75 19.57
CA TRP A 111 10.36 -11.40 18.28
C TRP A 111 10.99 -10.47 17.26
N PHE A 112 11.61 -11.04 16.26
CA PHE A 112 12.23 -10.29 15.17
C PHE A 112 11.54 -10.62 13.86
N LEU A 113 10.96 -9.62 13.22
CA LEU A 113 10.41 -9.72 11.89
C LEU A 113 11.49 -9.31 10.89
N TYR A 114 11.94 -10.25 10.09
CA TYR A 114 12.73 -10.03 8.90
C TYR A 114 11.77 -9.88 7.72
N VAL A 115 11.91 -8.85 6.92
CA VAL A 115 11.01 -8.60 5.79
C VAL A 115 11.77 -8.06 4.58
N MET A 116 11.48 -8.60 3.39
CA MET A 116 12.03 -8.17 2.11
C MET A 116 10.92 -7.68 1.19
N LEU A 117 11.16 -6.56 0.54
CA LEU A 117 10.20 -5.83 -0.29
C LEU A 117 10.81 -5.54 -1.66
N ASP A 118 10.04 -5.72 -2.74
CA ASP A 118 10.35 -5.19 -4.06
C ASP A 118 10.06 -3.69 -4.12
N GLU A 119 11.06 -2.87 -4.51
CA GLU A 119 10.91 -1.41 -4.48
C GLU A 119 9.99 -0.85 -5.56
N TRP A 120 9.85 -1.53 -6.69
CA TRP A 120 9.00 -1.08 -7.79
C TRP A 120 7.52 -1.34 -7.54
N SER A 121 7.20 -2.54 -7.10
CA SER A 121 5.82 -2.97 -6.86
C SER A 121 5.34 -2.76 -5.44
N HIS A 122 6.25 -2.59 -4.49
CA HIS A 122 6.00 -2.65 -3.04
C HIS A 122 5.48 -4.01 -2.54
N LYS A 123 5.62 -5.10 -3.34
CA LYS A 123 5.28 -6.47 -2.91
C LYS A 123 6.23 -6.89 -1.78
N VAL A 124 5.67 -7.39 -0.69
CA VAL A 124 6.43 -8.17 0.29
C VAL A 124 6.75 -9.51 -0.35
N ILE A 125 8.04 -9.74 -0.63
CA ILE A 125 8.51 -10.94 -1.33
C ILE A 125 8.67 -12.09 -0.36
N ALA A 126 9.40 -11.85 0.73
CA ALA A 126 9.66 -12.84 1.76
C ALA A 126 9.65 -12.19 3.14
N TRP A 127 9.35 -12.99 4.15
CA TRP A 127 9.41 -12.58 5.55
C TRP A 127 9.64 -13.76 6.46
N ARG A 128 10.24 -13.53 7.62
CA ARG A 128 10.50 -14.55 8.64
C ARG A 128 10.29 -13.98 10.04
N ILE A 129 9.83 -14.82 10.95
CA ILE A 129 9.76 -14.53 12.39
C ILE A 129 10.82 -15.35 13.09
N SER A 130 11.64 -14.70 13.93
CA SER A 130 12.67 -15.37 14.71
C SER A 130 12.77 -14.86 16.15
N ARG A 131 13.34 -15.68 17.02
CA ARG A 131 13.73 -15.31 18.39
C ARG A 131 15.08 -14.63 18.47
N SER A 132 15.84 -14.65 17.42
CA SER A 132 17.21 -14.18 17.41
C SER A 132 17.52 -13.26 16.25
N LEU A 133 18.41 -12.32 16.50
CA LEU A 133 19.09 -11.55 15.47
C LEU A 133 20.30 -12.36 14.96
N SER A 134 20.08 -13.19 13.95
CA SER A 134 21.14 -14.05 13.44
C SER A 134 21.34 -13.91 11.94
N ARG A 135 22.55 -14.22 11.50
CA ARG A 135 22.88 -14.31 10.08
C ARG A 135 22.12 -15.43 9.36
N GLN A 136 21.85 -16.53 10.05
CA GLN A 136 21.12 -17.67 9.49
C GLN A 136 19.71 -17.26 9.07
N GLU A 137 19.04 -16.44 9.86
CA GLU A 137 17.73 -15.90 9.52
C GLU A 137 17.78 -14.92 8.33
N ALA A 138 18.83 -14.10 8.27
CA ALA A 138 19.05 -13.22 7.12
C ALA A 138 19.32 -14.02 5.84
N LEU A 139 20.15 -15.08 5.92
CA LEU A 139 20.40 -15.98 4.80
C LEU A 139 19.11 -16.68 4.36
N GLY A 140 18.35 -17.23 5.31
CA GLY A 140 17.06 -17.86 5.02
C GLY A 140 16.05 -16.91 4.38
N LEU A 141 16.00 -15.64 4.78
CA LEU A 141 15.14 -14.64 4.13
C LEU A 141 15.52 -14.46 2.65
N ILE A 142 16.81 -14.42 2.34
CA ILE A 142 17.31 -14.28 0.96
C ILE A 142 16.96 -15.51 0.13
N ASP A 143 17.16 -16.72 0.69
CA ASP A 143 16.79 -17.98 0.03
C ASP A 143 15.29 -18.01 -0.25
N ASP A 144 14.45 -17.69 0.74
CA ASP A 144 13.00 -17.64 0.58
C ASP A 144 12.59 -16.66 -0.53
N ALA A 145 13.23 -15.48 -0.62
CA ALA A 145 12.96 -14.50 -1.65
C ALA A 145 13.36 -14.96 -3.06
N ILE A 146 14.52 -15.60 -3.20
CA ILE A 146 15.00 -16.17 -4.47
C ILE A 146 14.05 -17.28 -4.96
N LEU A 147 13.57 -18.12 -4.04
CA LEU A 147 12.64 -19.21 -4.37
C LEU A 147 11.27 -18.67 -4.74
N GLU A 148 10.73 -17.72 -3.98
CA GLU A 148 9.41 -17.11 -4.23
C GLU A 148 9.35 -16.44 -5.61
N GLU A 149 10.42 -15.76 -6.01
CA GLU A 149 10.50 -15.04 -7.28
C GLU A 149 11.06 -15.88 -8.43
N ASN A 150 11.34 -17.18 -8.20
CA ASN A 150 11.88 -18.13 -9.20
C ASN A 150 13.19 -17.65 -9.87
N LEU A 151 14.11 -17.08 -9.08
CA LEU A 151 15.33 -16.47 -9.61
C LEU A 151 16.54 -17.41 -9.69
N LEU A 152 16.43 -18.69 -9.32
CA LEU A 152 17.55 -19.65 -9.30
C LEU A 152 18.23 -19.82 -10.67
N GLU A 153 17.47 -19.73 -11.74
CA GLU A 153 17.97 -19.92 -13.11
C GLU A 153 18.12 -18.59 -13.89
N VAL A 154 17.91 -17.47 -13.21
CA VAL A 154 18.00 -16.13 -13.82
C VAL A 154 19.46 -15.74 -14.00
N PRO A 155 19.89 -15.24 -15.18
CA PRO A 155 21.25 -14.76 -15.39
C PRO A 155 21.64 -13.69 -14.36
N GLN A 156 22.91 -13.72 -13.91
CA GLN A 156 23.44 -12.89 -12.85
C GLN A 156 23.24 -11.37 -13.09
N ASP A 157 23.34 -10.93 -14.31
CA ASP A 157 23.15 -9.53 -14.72
C ASP A 157 21.70 -9.06 -14.63
N LYS A 158 20.76 -9.99 -14.44
CA LYS A 158 19.32 -9.72 -14.27
C LYS A 158 18.81 -9.92 -12.85
N LEU A 159 19.69 -10.35 -11.94
CA LEU A 159 19.33 -10.52 -10.54
C LEU A 159 19.14 -9.14 -9.85
N PRO A 160 18.28 -9.04 -8.83
CA PRO A 160 18.00 -7.78 -8.16
C PRO A 160 19.23 -7.22 -7.43
N VAL A 161 19.30 -5.89 -7.40
CA VAL A 161 20.18 -5.20 -6.45
C VAL A 161 19.47 -5.18 -5.09
N VAL A 162 20.17 -5.59 -4.03
CA VAL A 162 19.58 -5.60 -2.68
C VAL A 162 20.13 -4.44 -1.87
N VAL A 163 19.25 -3.56 -1.43
CA VAL A 163 19.55 -2.40 -0.61
C VAL A 163 19.36 -2.75 0.87
N ASN A 164 20.42 -2.53 1.66
CA ASN A 164 20.42 -2.82 3.09
C ASN A 164 20.69 -1.56 3.89
N ASP A 165 20.22 -1.57 5.14
CA ASP A 165 20.78 -0.67 6.13
C ASP A 165 22.21 -1.12 6.54
N ARG A 166 22.82 -0.42 7.50
CA ARG A 166 24.15 -0.75 8.03
C ARG A 166 24.11 -1.57 9.30
N GLY A 167 23.03 -2.31 9.56
CA GLY A 167 22.95 -3.22 10.70
C GLY A 167 24.10 -4.23 10.72
N SER A 168 24.50 -4.68 11.91
CA SER A 168 25.61 -5.63 12.06
C SER A 168 25.34 -6.97 11.35
N GLN A 169 24.09 -7.42 11.35
CA GLN A 169 23.63 -8.64 10.68
C GLN A 169 23.79 -8.55 9.16
N MET A 170 23.51 -7.37 8.59
CA MET A 170 23.59 -7.12 7.14
C MET A 170 25.03 -6.96 6.64
N LYS A 171 25.97 -6.68 7.56
CA LYS A 171 27.41 -6.59 7.29
C LYS A 171 28.18 -7.86 7.61
N ALA A 172 27.52 -8.89 8.11
CA ALA A 172 28.18 -10.15 8.41
C ALA A 172 28.84 -10.73 7.15
N LYS A 173 30.08 -11.20 7.27
CA LYS A 173 30.87 -11.69 6.13
C LYS A 173 30.15 -12.83 5.39
N GLU A 174 29.43 -13.66 6.10
CA GLU A 174 28.69 -14.79 5.56
C GLU A 174 27.49 -14.32 4.72
N VAL A 175 26.78 -13.27 5.16
CA VAL A 175 25.71 -12.66 4.36
C VAL A 175 26.29 -12.05 3.09
N GLN A 176 27.39 -11.31 3.18
CA GLN A 176 28.08 -10.76 2.01
C GLN A 176 28.59 -11.86 1.07
N GLN A 177 29.10 -12.98 1.63
CA GLN A 177 29.55 -14.09 0.81
C GLN A 177 28.39 -14.75 0.07
N MET A 178 27.25 -14.97 0.75
CA MET A 178 26.06 -15.53 0.10
C MET A 178 25.56 -14.65 -1.04
N PHE A 179 25.52 -13.32 -0.86
CA PHE A 179 25.17 -12.41 -1.96
C PHE A 179 26.10 -12.61 -3.17
N LYS A 180 27.38 -12.79 -2.94
CA LYS A 180 28.34 -13.07 -4.01
C LYS A 180 28.13 -14.45 -4.66
N ASP A 181 27.87 -15.47 -3.83
CA ASP A 181 27.67 -16.85 -4.31
C ASP A 181 26.40 -16.98 -5.16
N LEU A 182 25.34 -16.20 -4.78
CA LEU A 182 24.10 -16.09 -5.54
C LEU A 182 24.20 -15.09 -6.72
N GLY A 183 25.32 -14.38 -6.86
CA GLY A 183 25.48 -13.35 -7.88
C GLY A 183 24.69 -12.09 -7.65
N LEU A 184 24.11 -11.91 -6.45
CA LEU A 184 23.33 -10.73 -6.08
C LEU A 184 24.26 -9.54 -5.78
N THR A 185 23.88 -8.36 -6.25
CA THR A 185 24.57 -7.12 -5.92
C THR A 185 24.00 -6.54 -4.63
N GLN A 186 24.84 -6.44 -3.60
CA GLN A 186 24.49 -5.81 -2.33
C GLN A 186 24.93 -4.34 -2.31
N THR A 187 24.03 -3.44 -1.96
CA THR A 187 24.34 -2.03 -1.69
C THR A 187 23.93 -1.64 -0.28
N PHE A 188 24.63 -0.65 0.28
CA PHE A 188 24.35 -0.17 1.64
C PHE A 188 23.88 1.27 1.63
N SER A 189 22.88 1.57 2.44
CA SER A 189 22.47 2.93 2.75
C SER A 189 23.66 3.80 3.19
N ARG A 190 23.60 5.10 2.92
CA ARG A 190 24.65 6.04 3.35
C ARG A 190 24.70 6.14 4.88
N PRO A 191 25.89 6.39 5.48
CA PRO A 191 25.99 6.55 6.92
C PRO A 191 25.08 7.68 7.43
N ARG A 192 24.34 7.40 8.51
CA ARG A 192 23.47 8.37 9.21
C ARG A 192 22.40 9.03 8.32
N THR A 193 21.93 8.33 7.28
CA THR A 193 20.87 8.81 6.40
C THR A 193 19.66 7.87 6.54
N PRO A 194 18.74 8.13 7.49
CA PRO A 194 17.58 7.26 7.73
C PRO A 194 16.67 7.06 6.51
N ASN A 195 16.73 8.00 5.56
CA ASN A 195 15.87 8.00 4.37
C ASN A 195 16.38 7.11 3.22
N ASP A 196 17.43 6.33 3.42
CA ASP A 196 17.97 5.48 2.35
C ASP A 196 17.24 4.14 2.21
N ASN A 197 16.32 3.79 3.15
CA ASN A 197 15.46 2.61 3.05
C ASN A 197 13.96 2.95 3.32
N PRO A 198 13.39 4.01 2.67
CA PRO A 198 12.09 4.55 3.04
C PRO A 198 10.93 3.62 2.70
N TYR A 199 11.10 2.64 1.82
CA TYR A 199 10.01 1.76 1.40
C TYR A 199 9.71 0.72 2.47
N VAL A 200 10.71 0.01 2.95
CA VAL A 200 10.53 -0.97 4.03
C VAL A 200 10.21 -0.29 5.35
N GLU A 201 10.79 0.88 5.65
CA GLU A 201 10.42 1.69 6.82
C GLU A 201 8.94 2.11 6.77
N SER A 202 8.45 2.52 5.60
CA SER A 202 7.05 2.86 5.38
C SER A 202 6.14 1.66 5.55
N LEU A 203 6.54 0.47 5.06
CA LEU A 203 5.83 -0.78 5.29
C LEU A 203 5.74 -1.09 6.78
N LEU A 204 6.86 -1.09 7.48
CA LEU A 204 6.92 -1.38 8.92
C LEU A 204 6.11 -0.39 9.76
N SER A 205 6.08 0.89 9.36
CA SER A 205 5.20 1.89 9.97
C SER A 205 3.73 1.55 9.74
N THR A 206 3.36 1.15 8.51
CA THR A 206 1.97 0.77 8.16
C THR A 206 1.54 -0.48 8.94
N VAL A 207 2.42 -1.48 9.08
CA VAL A 207 2.19 -2.67 9.90
C VAL A 207 1.87 -2.28 11.35
N LYS A 208 2.74 -1.46 11.98
CA LYS A 208 2.62 -1.11 13.40
C LYS A 208 1.48 -0.15 13.71
N THR A 209 0.93 0.51 12.71
CA THR A 209 -0.24 1.41 12.86
C THR A 209 -1.54 0.78 12.37
N ALA A 210 -1.50 -0.47 11.93
CA ALA A 210 -2.71 -1.20 11.55
C ALA A 210 -3.64 -1.37 12.76
N PRO A 211 -4.96 -1.16 12.64
CA PRO A 211 -5.91 -1.28 13.76
C PRO A 211 -5.87 -2.63 14.46
N ALA A 212 -5.57 -3.70 13.72
CA ALA A 212 -5.47 -5.06 14.26
C ALA A 212 -4.07 -5.41 14.80
N TYR A 213 -3.11 -4.45 14.79
CA TYR A 213 -1.76 -4.72 15.32
C TYR A 213 -1.82 -4.80 16.84
N PRO A 214 -1.39 -5.93 17.45
CA PRO A 214 -1.48 -6.11 18.89
C PRO A 214 -0.45 -5.26 19.63
N GLU A 215 -0.75 -4.88 20.86
CA GLU A 215 0.19 -4.14 21.71
C GLU A 215 1.46 -4.96 22.00
N TRP A 216 1.31 -6.29 22.12
CA TRP A 216 2.36 -7.28 22.31
C TRP A 216 1.96 -8.64 21.73
N PHE A 217 2.95 -9.48 21.46
CA PHE A 217 2.77 -10.88 21.04
C PHE A 217 3.16 -11.83 22.17
N PRO A 218 2.51 -13.02 22.29
CA PRO A 218 2.92 -14.03 23.27
C PRO A 218 4.39 -14.43 23.04
N HIS A 219 5.20 -14.41 24.10
CA HIS A 219 6.62 -14.75 23.97
C HIS A 219 6.84 -16.24 23.71
N GLU A 220 5.97 -17.12 24.19
CA GLU A 220 6.12 -18.59 24.06
C GLU A 220 5.54 -19.16 22.77
N ASP A 221 4.65 -18.44 22.09
CA ASP A 221 3.89 -18.98 20.96
C ASP A 221 4.23 -18.31 19.63
N ALA A 222 5.15 -18.95 18.90
CA ALA A 222 5.54 -18.50 17.56
C ALA A 222 4.37 -18.57 16.55
N SER A 223 3.39 -19.46 16.76
CA SER A 223 2.30 -19.64 15.81
C SER A 223 1.37 -18.43 15.76
N VAL A 224 1.16 -17.76 16.90
CA VAL A 224 0.34 -16.55 16.99
C VAL A 224 0.95 -15.42 16.20
N VAL A 225 2.26 -15.16 16.38
CA VAL A 225 2.93 -14.07 15.68
C VAL A 225 3.08 -14.40 14.18
N THR A 226 3.44 -15.62 13.83
CA THR A 226 3.54 -16.05 12.44
C THR A 226 2.19 -15.96 11.74
N GLY A 227 1.13 -16.50 12.33
CA GLY A 227 -0.23 -16.42 11.76
C GLY A 227 -0.78 -15.01 11.63
N TYR A 228 -0.36 -14.07 12.50
CA TYR A 228 -0.68 -12.64 12.31
C TYR A 228 -0.03 -12.09 11.03
N PHE A 229 1.28 -12.30 10.87
CA PHE A 229 2.01 -11.75 9.72
C PHE A 229 1.67 -12.45 8.41
N GLU A 230 1.36 -13.74 8.43
CA GLU A 230 0.84 -14.47 7.27
C GLU A 230 -0.44 -13.83 6.72
N ARG A 231 -1.44 -13.61 7.57
CA ARG A 231 -2.68 -12.92 7.17
C ARG A 231 -2.43 -11.49 6.76
N TYR A 232 -1.56 -10.76 7.49
CA TYR A 232 -1.28 -9.35 7.21
C TYR A 232 -0.60 -9.18 5.86
N PHE A 233 0.46 -9.93 5.56
CA PHE A 233 1.18 -9.80 4.29
C PHE A 233 0.41 -10.38 3.11
N HIS A 234 -0.42 -11.40 3.34
CA HIS A 234 -1.39 -11.81 2.34
C HIS A 234 -2.34 -10.66 1.98
N TRP A 235 -3.01 -10.08 2.97
CA TRP A 235 -3.87 -8.91 2.76
C TRP A 235 -3.11 -7.74 2.11
N TYR A 236 -1.91 -7.44 2.57
CA TYR A 236 -1.09 -6.35 2.04
C TYR A 236 -0.76 -6.54 0.56
N ASN A 237 -0.35 -7.72 0.16
CA ASN A 237 0.00 -8.02 -1.22
C ASN A 237 -1.22 -8.10 -2.16
N HIS A 238 -2.36 -8.61 -1.69
CA HIS A 238 -3.51 -8.95 -2.54
C HIS A 238 -4.67 -7.96 -2.46
N GLU A 239 -4.82 -7.22 -1.35
CA GLU A 239 -6.02 -6.43 -1.10
C GLU A 239 -5.73 -4.96 -0.75
N HIS A 240 -4.55 -4.65 -0.21
CA HIS A 240 -4.18 -3.29 0.18
C HIS A 240 -3.89 -2.43 -1.05
N TYR A 241 -4.67 -1.37 -1.25
CA TYR A 241 -4.44 -0.39 -2.33
C TYR A 241 -3.37 0.62 -1.93
N HIS A 242 -2.24 0.56 -2.60
CA HIS A 242 -1.08 1.37 -2.26
C HIS A 242 -1.04 2.68 -3.06
N SER A 243 -1.03 3.83 -2.37
CA SER A 243 -1.14 5.16 -2.98
C SER A 243 -0.03 5.49 -3.97
N ARG A 244 1.21 5.03 -3.71
CA ARG A 244 2.38 5.34 -4.55
C ARG A 244 2.40 4.59 -5.88
N ILE A 245 1.65 3.52 -6.03
CA ILE A 245 1.58 2.70 -7.25
C ILE A 245 0.21 2.80 -7.96
N GLY A 246 -0.51 3.92 -7.75
CA GLY A 246 -1.77 4.17 -8.44
C GLY A 246 -2.98 3.50 -7.81
N TYR A 247 -2.94 3.19 -6.51
CA TYR A 247 -4.01 2.51 -5.79
C TYR A 247 -4.40 1.16 -6.41
N VAL A 248 -3.42 0.43 -6.87
CA VAL A 248 -3.50 -1.01 -7.13
C VAL A 248 -2.86 -1.77 -5.99
N THR A 249 -3.04 -3.08 -5.92
CA THR A 249 -2.34 -3.90 -4.93
C THR A 249 -0.88 -4.12 -5.34
N PRO A 250 0.03 -4.36 -4.38
CA PRO A 250 1.41 -4.70 -4.68
C PRO A 250 1.54 -5.86 -5.67
N LEU A 251 0.73 -6.91 -5.53
CA LEU A 251 0.74 -8.04 -6.46
C LEU A 251 0.29 -7.65 -7.87
N GLN A 252 -0.77 -6.85 -8.01
CA GLN A 252 -1.22 -6.36 -9.32
C GLN A 252 -0.15 -5.53 -10.03
N LYS A 253 0.60 -4.71 -9.27
CA LYS A 253 1.72 -3.95 -9.82
C LYS A 253 2.86 -4.90 -10.21
N HIS A 254 3.24 -5.83 -9.33
CA HIS A 254 4.32 -6.78 -9.54
C HIS A 254 4.11 -7.65 -10.79
N THR A 255 2.87 -8.08 -11.04
CA THR A 255 2.49 -8.90 -12.20
C THR A 255 2.15 -8.08 -13.46
N GLY A 256 2.41 -6.76 -13.46
CA GLY A 256 2.24 -5.91 -14.65
C GLY A 256 0.78 -5.57 -14.98
N GLN A 257 -0.16 -5.78 -14.05
CA GLN A 257 -1.60 -5.50 -14.29
C GLN A 257 -1.99 -4.05 -14.02
N ALA A 258 -1.15 -3.27 -13.33
CA ALA A 258 -1.47 -1.96 -12.81
C ALA A 258 -1.94 -0.98 -13.89
N GLU A 259 -1.23 -0.88 -14.99
CA GLU A 259 -1.49 0.05 -16.07
C GLU A 259 -2.87 -0.21 -16.72
N LYS A 260 -3.19 -1.49 -16.93
CA LYS A 260 -4.50 -1.91 -17.46
C LYS A 260 -5.65 -1.57 -16.50
N ILE A 261 -5.46 -1.82 -15.21
CA ILE A 261 -6.46 -1.51 -14.18
C ILE A 261 -6.69 0.00 -14.09
N ILE A 262 -5.62 0.79 -14.07
CA ILE A 262 -5.72 2.25 -14.00
C ILE A 262 -6.40 2.82 -15.25
N GLU A 263 -6.10 2.30 -16.43
CA GLU A 263 -6.73 2.75 -17.68
C GLU A 263 -8.21 2.38 -17.71
N GLU A 264 -8.58 1.20 -17.25
CA GLU A 264 -10.00 0.77 -17.18
C GLU A 264 -10.79 1.68 -16.21
N ARG A 265 -10.23 2.03 -15.05
CA ARG A 265 -10.85 2.98 -14.12
C ARG A 265 -11.09 4.36 -14.77
N LYS A 266 -10.16 4.84 -15.59
CA LYS A 266 -10.34 6.12 -16.33
C LYS A 266 -11.48 6.03 -17.34
N LYS A 267 -11.61 4.91 -18.08
CA LYS A 267 -12.73 4.67 -19.02
C LYS A 267 -14.06 4.67 -18.30
N GLN A 268 -14.15 3.96 -17.16
CA GLN A 268 -15.37 3.91 -16.35
C GLN A 268 -15.79 5.29 -15.84
N LEU A 269 -14.84 6.10 -15.33
CA LEU A 269 -15.12 7.48 -14.92
C LEU A 269 -15.63 8.35 -16.07
N THR A 270 -15.07 8.17 -17.26
CA THR A 270 -15.51 8.91 -18.46
C THR A 270 -16.93 8.50 -18.87
N ALA A 271 -17.20 7.21 -18.91
CA ALA A 271 -18.55 6.68 -19.22
C ALA A 271 -19.60 7.18 -18.21
N GLN A 272 -19.28 7.16 -16.93
CA GLN A 272 -20.18 7.64 -15.88
C GLN A 272 -20.46 9.15 -15.99
N ARG A 273 -19.45 9.94 -16.41
CA ARG A 273 -19.67 11.36 -16.66
C ARG A 273 -20.72 11.59 -17.76
N GLN A 274 -20.67 10.83 -18.83
CA GLN A 274 -21.68 10.89 -19.91
C GLN A 274 -23.06 10.47 -19.40
N HIS A 275 -23.14 9.40 -18.62
CA HIS A 275 -24.40 8.96 -18.02
C HIS A 275 -25.02 10.03 -17.11
N ARG A 276 -24.24 10.73 -16.29
CA ARG A 276 -24.73 11.84 -15.47
C ARG A 276 -25.29 12.98 -16.32
N ILE A 277 -24.61 13.35 -17.41
CA ILE A 277 -25.11 14.39 -18.31
C ILE A 277 -26.47 14.01 -18.86
N GLN A 278 -26.64 12.78 -19.35
CA GLN A 278 -27.93 12.28 -19.84
C GLN A 278 -29.01 12.30 -18.76
N TYR A 279 -28.68 11.83 -17.55
CA TYR A 279 -29.59 11.86 -16.40
C TYR A 279 -30.08 13.28 -16.09
N TRP A 280 -29.20 14.26 -15.96
CA TRP A 280 -29.59 15.62 -15.61
C TRP A 280 -30.31 16.34 -16.74
N LEU A 281 -30.01 16.04 -18.01
CA LEU A 281 -30.79 16.55 -19.14
C LEU A 281 -32.21 16.00 -19.14
N SER A 282 -32.40 14.71 -18.87
CA SER A 282 -33.74 14.12 -18.78
C SER A 282 -34.56 14.73 -17.65
N GLN A 283 -33.96 15.02 -16.50
CA GLN A 283 -34.65 15.70 -15.38
C GLN A 283 -35.09 17.13 -15.72
N GLN A 284 -34.30 17.85 -16.51
CA GLN A 284 -34.67 19.21 -16.97
C GLN A 284 -35.87 19.17 -17.93
N LEU A 285 -35.93 18.17 -18.82
CA LEU A 285 -37.04 17.99 -19.78
C LEU A 285 -38.32 17.62 -19.06
N THR A 286 -38.28 16.81 -18.01
CA THR A 286 -39.44 16.42 -17.19
C THR A 286 -39.91 17.56 -16.28
N GLY A 287 -39.05 18.49 -15.88
CA GLY A 287 -39.39 19.67 -15.05
C GLY A 287 -40.03 20.81 -15.84
N TYR A 288 -40.01 20.79 -17.17
CA TYR A 288 -40.71 21.77 -18.04
C TYR A 288 -42.02 21.24 -18.63
N GLY A 289 -42.48 20.08 -18.20
CA GLY A 289 -43.68 19.40 -18.70
C GLY A 289 -44.85 19.44 -17.75
N LEU A 290 -45.20 20.63 -17.18
CA LEU A 290 -46.48 20.94 -16.59
C LEU A 290 -46.87 22.38 -16.88
#